data_e7f897c38e7dd658db6f17b3324a93a0
#
_entry.id   e7f897c38e7dd658db6f17b3324a93a0
#
_cell.length_a   1.000
_cell.length_b   1.000
_cell.length_c   1.000
_cell.angle_alpha   90.00
_cell.angle_beta   90.00
_cell.angle_gamma   90.00
#
_symmetry.space_group_name_H-M   'P 1'
#
loop_
_entity.id
_entity.type
_entity.pdbx_description
1 polymer ?
#
loop_
_entity_poly.entity_id
_entity_poly.type
_entity_poly.pdbx_seq_one_letter_code
_entity_poly.pdbx_strand_id
1 'polypeptide(L)'
;GFTLGYDKYNWDEAQSHFITEDCTEPIDFGEGKKNIYALPGTTILCQRDQEGQLAANDFEAGRAVYISGLPYSFANSRLLYRAILWSAHAEDELYRWFSTNPNVEVHAYVKNGKYCVVNNTYTPQSTVVYRGDGTSFELQMASNEIKWYKM
;
A
#
# COMPACT_ATOMS: atom_id res chain seq x y z
N GLY A 1 8.21 15.40 -30.85
CA GLY A 1 8.84 14.42 -31.72
C GLY A 1 8.98 13.09 -31.01
N PHE A 2 8.50 12.01 -31.63
CA PHE A 2 8.68 10.66 -31.09
C PHE A 2 10.06 10.17 -31.53
N THR A 3 10.96 9.97 -30.59
CA THR A 3 12.14 9.16 -30.85
C THR A 3 11.79 7.72 -30.47
N LEU A 4 11.75 6.84 -31.43
CA LEU A 4 11.81 5.39 -31.22
C LEU A 4 13.26 5.01 -30.88
N GLY A 5 13.86 5.68 -29.88
CA GLY A 5 15.22 5.40 -29.46
C GLY A 5 15.22 4.28 -28.42
N TYR A 6 16.23 3.43 -28.51
CA TYR A 6 16.52 2.36 -27.55
C TYR A 6 16.87 2.89 -26.15
N ASP A 7 17.10 4.18 -25.99
CA ASP A 7 17.37 4.86 -24.71
C ASP A 7 16.10 5.38 -24.05
N LYS A 8 15.01 4.67 -24.19
CA LYS A 8 13.74 5.04 -23.60
C LYS A 8 13.85 4.99 -22.10
N TYR A 9 14.11 6.15 -21.49
CA TYR A 9 13.78 6.40 -20.10
C TYR A 9 14.19 5.26 -19.16
N ASN A 10 15.47 4.89 -19.21
CA ASN A 10 16.02 3.95 -18.23
C ASN A 10 16.14 4.67 -16.89
N TRP A 11 15.06 4.63 -16.13
CA TRP A 11 15.00 5.20 -14.79
C TRP A 11 15.27 4.09 -13.79
N ASP A 12 16.11 4.38 -12.81
CA ASP A 12 16.30 3.49 -11.68
C ASP A 12 15.05 3.48 -10.80
N GLU A 13 14.70 2.31 -10.27
CA GLU A 13 13.64 2.19 -9.26
C GLU A 13 14.09 2.88 -7.97
N ALA A 14 13.16 3.59 -7.32
CA ALA A 14 13.42 4.17 -6.01
C ALA A 14 13.70 3.07 -4.98
N GLN A 15 14.78 3.20 -4.22
CA GLN A 15 15.19 2.22 -3.22
C GLN A 15 14.21 2.14 -2.04
N SER A 16 13.52 3.25 -1.73
CA SER A 16 12.50 3.32 -0.68
C SER A 16 11.46 4.36 -1.03
N HIS A 17 10.20 4.07 -0.73
CA HIS A 17 9.10 5.00 -0.88
C HIS A 17 7.97 4.60 0.06
N PHE A 18 7.23 5.58 0.61
CA PHE A 18 6.11 5.34 1.51
C PHE A 18 5.12 4.31 0.96
N ILE A 19 4.81 4.36 -0.34
CA ILE A 19 3.84 3.45 -0.98
C ILE A 19 4.28 1.98 -0.91
N THR A 20 5.59 1.71 -1.04
CA THR A 20 6.14 0.35 -1.16
C THR A 20 6.83 -0.16 0.10
N GLU A 21 6.86 0.62 1.18
CA GLU A 21 7.61 0.31 2.40
C GLU A 21 7.19 -1.02 3.06
N ASP A 22 5.90 -1.41 2.95
CA ASP A 22 5.36 -2.67 3.48
C ASP A 22 5.47 -3.85 2.49
N CYS A 23 6.00 -3.62 1.28
CA CYS A 23 6.10 -4.67 0.27
C CYS A 23 7.32 -5.54 0.56
N THR A 24 7.11 -6.68 1.20
CA THR A 24 8.16 -7.67 1.50
C THR A 24 8.35 -8.70 0.38
N GLU A 25 7.38 -8.81 -0.52
CA GLU A 25 7.37 -9.72 -1.66
C GLU A 25 7.15 -8.94 -2.96
N PRO A 26 7.51 -9.49 -4.12
CA PRO A 26 7.23 -8.86 -5.40
C PRO A 26 5.75 -8.54 -5.56
N ILE A 27 5.46 -7.31 -6.02
CA ILE A 27 4.08 -6.86 -6.23
C ILE A 27 3.50 -7.58 -7.44
N ASP A 28 2.29 -8.15 -7.28
CA ASP A 28 1.54 -8.73 -8.39
C ASP A 28 0.71 -7.65 -9.10
N PHE A 29 1.07 -7.35 -10.32
CA PHE A 29 0.34 -6.43 -11.20
C PHE A 29 -0.61 -7.15 -12.17
N GLY A 30 -0.71 -8.49 -12.10
CA GLY A 30 -1.43 -9.29 -13.08
C GLY A 30 -0.83 -9.12 -14.48
N GLU A 31 -1.68 -9.01 -15.49
CA GLU A 31 -1.21 -8.74 -16.85
C GLU A 31 -0.74 -7.28 -17.02
N GLY A 32 -1.26 -6.37 -16.20
CA GLY A 32 -0.93 -4.95 -16.22
C GLY A 32 -1.19 -4.26 -17.55
N LYS A 33 -1.02 -2.94 -17.60
CA LYS A 33 -0.96 -2.19 -18.86
C LYS A 33 0.45 -2.24 -19.42
N LYS A 34 0.55 -2.34 -20.74
CA LYS A 34 1.83 -2.36 -21.49
C LYS A 34 2.08 -1.03 -22.18
N ASN A 35 3.33 -0.81 -22.55
CA ASN A 35 3.78 0.38 -23.28
C ASN A 35 3.58 1.70 -22.49
N ILE A 36 3.69 1.64 -21.18
CA ILE A 36 3.66 2.82 -20.31
C ILE A 36 5.08 3.13 -19.86
N TYR A 37 5.53 4.35 -20.17
CA TYR A 37 6.88 4.83 -19.89
C TYR A 37 6.81 6.13 -19.09
N ALA A 38 7.67 6.24 -18.09
CA ALA A 38 7.73 7.43 -17.26
C ALA A 38 8.34 8.62 -18.00
N LEU A 39 7.86 9.80 -17.67
CA LEU A 39 8.47 11.07 -18.10
C LEU A 39 9.47 11.56 -17.05
N PRO A 40 10.39 12.48 -17.41
CA PRO A 40 11.27 13.13 -16.46
C PRO A 40 10.49 13.74 -15.28
N GLY A 41 11.00 13.52 -14.06
CA GLY A 41 10.36 13.97 -12.82
C GLY A 41 9.43 12.95 -12.16
N THR A 42 9.15 11.81 -12.84
CA THR A 42 8.38 10.72 -12.25
C THR A 42 9.29 9.82 -11.42
N THR A 43 8.86 9.45 -10.22
CA THR A 43 9.53 8.44 -9.39
C THR A 43 9.01 7.05 -9.77
N ILE A 44 9.88 6.20 -10.29
CA ILE A 44 9.57 4.80 -10.59
C ILE A 44 9.71 3.99 -9.32
N LEU A 45 8.65 3.27 -8.95
CA LEU A 45 8.61 2.40 -7.77
C LEU A 45 8.70 0.93 -8.14
N CYS A 46 8.22 0.57 -9.33
CA CYS A 46 8.38 -0.76 -9.89
C CYS A 46 8.27 -0.70 -11.41
N GLN A 47 9.10 -1.46 -12.12
CA GLN A 47 9.07 -1.56 -13.58
C GLN A 47 9.32 -3.01 -14.03
N ARG A 48 8.89 -3.32 -15.24
CA ARG A 48 9.17 -4.57 -15.94
C ARG A 48 9.57 -4.23 -17.38
N ASP A 49 10.71 -4.72 -17.82
CA ASP A 49 11.21 -4.48 -19.18
C ASP A 49 11.22 -2.97 -19.57
N GLN A 50 11.60 -2.10 -18.62
CA GLN A 50 11.59 -0.64 -18.72
C GLN A 50 10.19 0.00 -18.83
N GLU A 51 9.12 -0.78 -18.72
CA GLU A 51 7.76 -0.28 -18.63
C GLU A 51 7.37 -0.02 -17.17
N GLY A 52 6.82 1.14 -16.88
CA GLY A 52 6.38 1.49 -15.53
C GLY A 52 5.19 0.61 -15.09
N GLN A 53 5.33 -0.06 -13.97
CA GLN A 53 4.26 -0.84 -13.34
C GLN A 53 3.65 -0.07 -12.17
N LEU A 54 4.48 0.61 -11.41
CA LEU A 54 4.09 1.49 -10.30
C LEU A 54 4.96 2.74 -10.34
N ALA A 55 4.34 3.89 -10.31
CA ALA A 55 5.04 5.17 -10.33
C ALA A 55 4.29 6.23 -9.52
N ALA A 56 5.04 7.17 -8.96
CA ALA A 56 4.54 8.30 -8.21
C ALA A 56 5.07 9.60 -8.80
N ASN A 57 4.28 10.66 -8.77
CA ASN A 57 4.69 11.96 -9.25
C ASN A 57 4.06 13.07 -8.41
N ASP A 58 4.91 14.02 -8.00
CA ASP A 58 4.47 15.28 -7.42
C ASP A 58 4.25 16.29 -8.55
N PHE A 59 3.10 16.93 -8.59
CA PHE A 59 2.76 17.96 -9.55
C PHE A 59 2.13 19.16 -8.86
N GLU A 60 2.84 20.26 -8.79
CA GLU A 60 2.45 21.46 -8.02
C GLU A 60 2.13 21.09 -6.57
N ALA A 61 0.87 21.35 -6.13
CA ALA A 61 0.40 20.99 -4.80
C ALA A 61 -0.25 19.59 -4.72
N GLY A 62 -0.28 18.87 -5.84
CA GLY A 62 -0.92 17.57 -5.94
C GLY A 62 0.06 16.42 -6.10
N ARG A 63 -0.44 15.21 -5.88
CA ARG A 63 0.30 13.96 -6.09
C ARG A 63 -0.52 12.98 -6.90
N ALA A 64 0.13 12.23 -7.75
CA ALA A 64 -0.50 11.20 -8.57
C ALA A 64 0.26 9.87 -8.45
N VAL A 65 -0.48 8.77 -8.43
CA VAL A 65 0.08 7.42 -8.45
C VAL A 65 -0.47 6.69 -9.65
N TYR A 66 0.41 6.06 -10.41
CA TYR A 66 0.06 5.15 -11.48
C TYR A 66 0.31 3.71 -11.05
N ILE A 67 -0.66 2.84 -11.28
CA ILE A 67 -0.59 1.40 -11.04
C ILE A 67 -1.10 0.70 -12.30
N SER A 68 -0.29 -0.13 -12.94
CA SER A 68 -0.60 -0.76 -14.23
C SER A 68 -1.72 -1.81 -14.15
N GLY A 69 -1.85 -2.45 -13.01
CA GLY A 69 -2.88 -3.41 -12.66
C GLY A 69 -2.73 -3.80 -11.20
N LEU A 70 -3.82 -4.19 -10.55
CA LEU A 70 -3.80 -4.51 -9.12
C LEU A 70 -4.83 -5.61 -8.81
N PRO A 71 -4.52 -6.89 -9.12
CA PRO A 71 -5.36 -8.01 -8.70
C PRO A 71 -5.58 -7.98 -7.19
N TYR A 72 -6.77 -8.42 -6.75
CA TYR A 72 -7.07 -8.43 -5.32
C TYR A 72 -6.17 -9.41 -4.56
N SER A 73 -5.50 -8.87 -3.55
CA SER A 73 -4.80 -9.62 -2.50
C SER A 73 -4.67 -8.73 -1.26
N PHE A 74 -4.35 -9.29 -0.10
CA PHE A 74 -4.10 -8.48 1.10
C PHE A 74 -2.91 -7.54 0.92
N ALA A 75 -1.83 -8.01 0.29
CA ALA A 75 -0.66 -7.20 0.00
C ALA A 75 -0.99 -6.03 -0.95
N ASN A 76 -1.73 -6.31 -2.03
CA ASN A 76 -2.15 -5.30 -2.99
C ASN A 76 -3.16 -4.30 -2.38
N SER A 77 -4.03 -4.73 -1.49
CA SER A 77 -4.93 -3.84 -0.75
C SER A 77 -4.15 -2.88 0.15
N ARG A 78 -3.08 -3.36 0.79
CA ARG A 78 -2.17 -2.53 1.58
C ARG A 78 -1.43 -1.51 0.72
N LEU A 79 -0.90 -1.95 -0.43
CA LEU A 79 -0.26 -1.06 -1.40
C LEU A 79 -1.22 0.06 -1.84
N LEU A 80 -2.45 -0.30 -2.21
CA LEU A 80 -3.47 0.67 -2.63
C LEU A 80 -3.81 1.66 -1.51
N TYR A 81 -3.96 1.18 -0.28
CA TYR A 81 -4.23 2.03 0.87
C TYR A 81 -3.11 3.07 1.09
N ARG A 82 -1.84 2.64 1.05
CA ARG A 82 -0.70 3.55 1.15
C ARG A 82 -0.63 4.53 -0.02
N ALA A 83 -0.93 4.08 -1.24
CA ALA A 83 -0.99 4.96 -2.42
C ALA A 83 -2.06 6.06 -2.27
N ILE A 84 -3.23 5.73 -1.73
CA ILE A 84 -4.30 6.69 -1.44
C ILE A 84 -3.85 7.71 -0.39
N LEU A 85 -3.27 7.25 0.73
CA LEU A 85 -2.78 8.15 1.78
C LEU A 85 -1.70 9.09 1.27
N TRP A 86 -0.74 8.57 0.50
CA TRP A 86 0.32 9.39 -0.08
C TRP A 86 -0.25 10.45 -1.04
N SER A 87 -1.17 10.06 -1.93
CA SER A 87 -1.80 10.99 -2.87
C SER A 87 -2.61 12.09 -2.17
N ALA A 88 -3.13 11.79 -0.99
CA ALA A 88 -3.93 12.72 -0.18
C ALA A 88 -3.08 13.57 0.78
N HIS A 89 -1.75 13.44 0.80
CA HIS A 89 -0.86 14.03 1.81
C HIS A 89 -1.27 13.67 3.26
N ALA A 90 -1.68 12.43 3.46
CA ALA A 90 -2.23 11.91 4.72
C ALA A 90 -1.44 10.71 5.26
N GLU A 91 -0.13 10.70 5.06
CA GLU A 91 0.75 9.59 5.47
C GLU A 91 0.68 9.36 6.99
N ASP A 92 0.47 10.42 7.77
CA ASP A 92 0.34 10.36 9.24
C ASP A 92 -0.90 9.58 9.70
N GLU A 93 -1.89 9.41 8.82
CA GLU A 93 -3.09 8.64 9.12
C GLU A 93 -2.87 7.12 9.01
N LEU A 94 -1.73 6.67 8.47
CA LEU A 94 -1.43 5.25 8.30
C LEU A 94 -1.55 4.47 9.60
N TYR A 95 -1.02 5.04 10.70
CA TYR A 95 -0.99 4.38 12.00
C TYR A 95 -2.23 4.67 12.86
N ARG A 96 -3.39 4.79 12.22
CA ARG A 96 -4.70 4.91 12.88
C ARG A 96 -5.61 3.78 12.44
N TRP A 97 -6.12 2.99 13.38
CA TRP A 97 -6.93 1.81 13.09
C TRP A 97 -6.24 0.86 12.12
N PHE A 98 -5.00 0.54 12.43
CA PHE A 98 -4.09 -0.15 11.54
C PHE A 98 -3.49 -1.40 12.21
N SER A 99 -3.16 -2.39 11.39
CA SER A 99 -2.40 -3.57 11.77
C SER A 99 -1.13 -3.69 10.94
N THR A 100 0.00 -4.01 11.55
CA THR A 100 1.25 -4.23 10.81
C THR A 100 1.23 -5.50 9.96
N ASN A 101 0.37 -6.46 10.30
CA ASN A 101 0.21 -7.69 9.53
C ASN A 101 -0.93 -7.53 8.51
N PRO A 102 -0.69 -7.63 7.19
CA PRO A 102 -1.72 -7.45 6.17
C PRO A 102 -2.84 -8.50 6.21
N ASN A 103 -2.63 -9.63 6.90
CA ASN A 103 -3.64 -10.68 7.11
C ASN A 103 -4.60 -10.37 8.28
N VAL A 104 -4.36 -9.28 9.00
CA VAL A 104 -5.16 -8.86 10.16
C VAL A 104 -5.70 -7.46 9.89
N GLU A 105 -6.99 -7.30 10.00
CA GLU A 105 -7.69 -6.03 9.76
C GLU A 105 -8.18 -5.39 11.06
N VAL A 106 -8.24 -4.06 11.08
CA VAL A 106 -8.80 -3.29 12.19
C VAL A 106 -10.00 -2.50 11.67
N HIS A 107 -11.17 -2.75 12.24
CA HIS A 107 -12.41 -2.07 11.85
C HIS A 107 -12.94 -1.23 13.00
N ALA A 108 -13.00 0.09 12.80
CA ALA A 108 -13.48 1.04 13.80
C ALA A 108 -14.95 1.39 13.63
N TYR A 109 -15.70 1.28 14.70
CA TYR A 109 -17.11 1.68 14.79
C TYR A 109 -17.22 2.86 15.77
N VAL A 110 -16.67 4.00 15.35
CA VAL A 110 -16.49 5.20 16.19
C VAL A 110 -17.78 5.64 16.86
N LYS A 111 -18.91 5.65 16.12
CA LYS A 111 -20.22 6.00 16.65
C LYS A 111 -20.70 5.08 17.78
N ASN A 112 -20.18 3.86 17.82
CA ASN A 112 -20.55 2.86 18.82
C ASN A 112 -19.51 2.74 19.95
N GLY A 113 -18.44 3.53 19.91
CA GLY A 113 -17.34 3.48 20.88
C GLY A 113 -16.61 2.13 20.91
N LYS A 114 -16.54 1.43 19.77
CA LYS A 114 -15.94 0.09 19.68
C LYS A 114 -15.09 -0.05 18.42
N TYR A 115 -14.16 -0.98 18.46
CA TYR A 115 -13.48 -1.50 17.28
C TYR A 115 -13.30 -3.00 17.39
N CYS A 116 -13.06 -3.66 16.28
CA CYS A 116 -12.65 -5.07 16.27
C CYS A 116 -11.38 -5.27 15.47
N VAL A 117 -10.67 -6.33 15.81
CA VAL A 117 -9.53 -6.84 15.07
C VAL A 117 -9.89 -8.23 14.55
N VAL A 118 -9.64 -8.46 13.27
CA VAL A 118 -10.07 -9.66 12.54
C VAL A 118 -8.87 -10.34 11.93
N ASN A 119 -8.65 -11.59 12.24
CA ASN A 119 -7.74 -12.46 11.49
C ASN A 119 -8.52 -13.14 10.36
N ASN A 120 -8.28 -12.74 9.13
CA ASN A 120 -8.96 -13.27 7.93
C ASN A 120 -8.35 -14.56 7.39
N THR A 121 -7.45 -15.20 8.15
CA THR A 121 -6.76 -16.41 7.70
C THR A 121 -7.09 -17.64 8.54
N TYR A 122 -6.82 -18.81 7.98
CA TYR A 122 -6.98 -20.11 8.66
C TYR A 122 -5.77 -20.48 9.52
N THR A 123 -4.84 -19.57 9.73
CA THR A 123 -3.65 -19.77 10.58
C THR A 123 -3.58 -18.72 11.69
N PRO A 124 -2.98 -19.03 12.85
CA PRO A 124 -2.71 -18.03 13.86
C PRO A 124 -1.85 -16.90 13.32
N GLN A 125 -2.12 -15.68 13.76
CA GLN A 125 -1.41 -14.47 13.34
C GLN A 125 -0.92 -13.68 14.55
N SER A 126 0.23 -13.01 14.38
CA SER A 126 0.75 -12.01 15.34
C SER A 126 0.86 -10.67 14.64
N THR A 127 0.53 -9.61 15.34
CA THR A 127 0.54 -8.25 14.80
C THR A 127 0.74 -7.22 15.87
N VAL A 128 1.12 -6.01 15.48
CA VAL A 128 0.95 -4.79 16.27
C VAL A 128 -0.28 -4.06 15.76
N VAL A 129 -1.19 -3.73 16.66
CA VAL A 129 -2.43 -3.01 16.37
C VAL A 129 -2.27 -1.55 16.82
N TYR A 130 -2.55 -0.62 15.92
CA TYR A 130 -2.63 0.81 16.21
C TYR A 130 -4.09 1.24 16.35
N ARG A 131 -4.39 1.97 17.43
CA ARG A 131 -5.70 2.55 17.70
C ARG A 131 -5.87 3.90 16.99
N GLY A 132 -7.07 4.46 17.05
CA GLY A 132 -7.38 5.76 16.46
C GLY A 132 -6.63 6.95 17.07
N ASP A 133 -6.12 6.82 18.28
CA ASP A 133 -5.27 7.81 18.95
C ASP A 133 -3.77 7.62 18.67
N GLY A 134 -3.40 6.63 17.82
CA GLY A 134 -2.02 6.30 17.48
C GLY A 134 -1.31 5.42 18.51
N THR A 135 -1.93 5.10 19.65
CA THR A 135 -1.35 4.12 20.59
C THR A 135 -1.40 2.71 20.01
N SER A 136 -0.45 1.88 20.39
CA SER A 136 -0.34 0.52 19.84
C SER A 136 -0.18 -0.55 20.92
N PHE A 137 -0.47 -1.79 20.54
CA PHE A 137 -0.26 -2.97 21.37
C PHE A 137 -0.01 -4.21 20.51
N GLU A 138 0.75 -5.16 21.03
CA GLU A 138 0.96 -6.45 20.42
C GLU A 138 -0.29 -7.33 20.60
N LEU A 139 -0.63 -8.10 19.57
CA LEU A 139 -1.78 -8.97 19.57
C LEU A 139 -1.47 -10.30 18.88
N GLN A 140 -1.84 -11.38 19.54
CA GLN A 140 -1.89 -12.71 18.94
C GLN A 140 -3.34 -13.14 18.75
N MET A 141 -3.63 -13.71 17.60
CA MET A 141 -4.96 -14.13 17.22
C MET A 141 -4.94 -15.57 16.72
N ALA A 142 -5.93 -16.34 17.11
CA ALA A 142 -6.18 -17.65 16.52
C ALA A 142 -6.70 -17.52 15.08
N SER A 143 -6.76 -18.62 14.35
CA SER A 143 -7.32 -18.65 12.99
C SER A 143 -8.79 -18.20 13.00
N ASN A 144 -9.17 -17.34 12.05
CA ASN A 144 -10.52 -16.77 11.90
C ASN A 144 -11.07 -16.10 13.16
N GLU A 145 -10.22 -15.60 14.05
CA GLU A 145 -10.65 -14.98 15.30
C GLU A 145 -11.04 -13.51 15.07
N ILE A 146 -12.09 -13.08 15.78
CA ILE A 146 -12.50 -11.69 15.89
C ILE A 146 -12.44 -11.27 17.35
N LYS A 147 -11.67 -10.23 17.65
CA LYS A 147 -11.59 -9.63 19.00
C LYS A 147 -12.19 -8.24 19.01
N TRP A 148 -13.10 -8.01 19.96
CA TRP A 148 -13.77 -6.73 20.17
C TRP A 148 -13.17 -5.95 21.33
N TYR A 149 -13.00 -4.64 21.11
CA TYR A 149 -12.47 -3.71 22.09
C TYR A 149 -13.37 -2.48 22.24
N LYS A 150 -13.30 -1.83 23.41
CA LYS A 150 -13.84 -0.49 23.61
C LYS A 150 -12.79 0.54 23.23
N MET A 151 -13.25 1.70 22.75
CA MET A 151 -12.42 2.88 22.54
C MET A 151 -12.16 3.61 23.83
#